data_8ca5097c6a31ef9bd6c640a89a5f1ade
#
_entry.id   8ca5097c6a31ef9bd6c640a89a5f1ade
#
_cell.length_a   1.000
_cell.length_b   1.000
_cell.length_c   1.000
_cell.angle_alpha   90.00
_cell.angle_beta   90.00
_cell.angle_gamma   90.00
#
_symmetry.space_group_name_H-M   'P 1'
#
loop_
_entity.id
_entity.type
_entity.pdbx_description
1 polymer ?
#
loop_
_entity_poly.entity_id
_entity_poly.type
_entity_poly.pdbx_seq_one_letter_code
_entity_poly.pdbx_strand_id
1 'polypeptide(L)'
;MVTQPPNPTTFRVSLPPLAPSSQWPATPPATPVVHYVHNMPPVMDHSTYFHVLMEQLEGRYTAGDSLLRYSGQSWFGTDHDKLWIKSEGTVDGHRHMSDGDHEFLYDHAISTYFDLQAGVRLDLDSGPTRAWGAVGVQGLALYFFDVSATAYFNAQGVAGKLEGSYDLLITNRLILQPQAEFNFYSHTDAQRDVSRGFSDIDAGLRLRYEFKRKIAPYIAVTYAGHYGNTANRRPNWHGTADNGPEDIRFTFGVRTWF
;
A
#
# COMPACT_ATOMS: atom_id res chain seq x y z
N MET A 1 -46.12 3.95 -61.22
CA MET A 1 -44.88 3.25 -61.49
C MET A 1 -44.15 3.14 -60.18
N VAL A 2 -44.28 2.00 -59.47
CA VAL A 2 -43.71 1.79 -58.15
C VAL A 2 -42.42 1.00 -58.37
N THR A 3 -41.23 1.61 -58.04
CA THR A 3 -39.95 0.97 -58.15
C THR A 3 -39.68 0.13 -56.90
N GLN A 4 -39.50 -1.15 -57.14
CA GLN A 4 -39.19 -2.15 -56.12
C GLN A 4 -37.74 -1.94 -55.59
N PRO A 5 -37.49 -2.03 -54.26
CA PRO A 5 -36.13 -1.89 -53.71
C PRO A 5 -35.26 -3.11 -54.04
N PRO A 6 -33.92 -2.96 -54.15
CA PRO A 6 -33.03 -4.05 -54.51
C PRO A 6 -32.92 -5.08 -53.38
N ASN A 7 -32.86 -6.33 -53.77
CA ASN A 7 -32.76 -7.50 -52.92
C ASN A 7 -31.45 -7.48 -52.09
N PRO A 8 -31.46 -7.79 -50.80
CA PRO A 8 -30.25 -7.88 -50.02
C PRO A 8 -29.37 -9.05 -50.46
N THR A 9 -28.17 -8.73 -50.90
CA THR A 9 -27.14 -9.75 -51.27
C THR A 9 -26.69 -10.44 -49.99
N THR A 10 -27.13 -11.70 -49.83
CA THR A 10 -26.63 -12.54 -48.74
C THR A 10 -25.20 -12.97 -49.02
N PHE A 11 -24.25 -12.37 -48.31
CA PHE A 11 -22.87 -12.85 -48.28
C PHE A 11 -22.84 -14.20 -47.54
N ARG A 12 -22.73 -15.30 -48.31
CA ARG A 12 -22.34 -16.60 -47.74
C ARG A 12 -20.83 -16.63 -47.57
N VAL A 13 -20.36 -16.48 -46.34
CA VAL A 13 -18.98 -16.82 -45.97
C VAL A 13 -18.90 -18.34 -45.90
N SER A 14 -18.30 -18.98 -46.90
CA SER A 14 -17.97 -20.40 -46.86
C SER A 14 -16.72 -20.55 -45.99
N LEU A 15 -16.87 -21.00 -44.76
CA LEU A 15 -15.77 -21.46 -43.93
C LEU A 15 -15.13 -22.71 -44.58
N PRO A 16 -13.80 -22.78 -44.65
CA PRO A 16 -13.12 -24.00 -45.08
C PRO A 16 -13.52 -25.14 -44.17
N PRO A 17 -13.68 -26.40 -44.70
CA PRO A 17 -13.98 -27.55 -43.87
C PRO A 17 -12.91 -27.75 -42.82
N LEU A 18 -13.34 -27.91 -41.55
CA LEU A 18 -12.45 -28.29 -40.45
C LEU A 18 -11.77 -29.62 -40.80
N ALA A 19 -10.45 -29.64 -40.77
CA ALA A 19 -9.68 -30.86 -40.96
C ALA A 19 -10.08 -31.90 -39.90
N PRO A 20 -10.26 -33.16 -40.23
CA PRO A 20 -10.59 -34.20 -39.26
C PRO A 20 -9.52 -34.28 -38.17
N SER A 21 -9.94 -34.42 -36.94
CA SER A 21 -9.10 -34.43 -35.73
C SER A 21 -7.98 -35.50 -35.71
N SER A 22 -8.05 -36.49 -36.59
CA SER A 22 -7.03 -37.53 -36.76
C SER A 22 -5.77 -37.09 -37.51
N GLN A 23 -5.72 -35.87 -38.03
CA GLN A 23 -4.55 -35.33 -38.77
C GLN A 23 -3.63 -34.43 -37.92
N TRP A 24 -3.94 -34.22 -36.65
CA TRP A 24 -2.99 -33.54 -35.79
C TRP A 24 -1.83 -34.48 -35.51
N PRO A 25 -0.59 -34.09 -35.85
CA PRO A 25 0.56 -34.91 -35.53
C PRO A 25 0.66 -35.04 -34.01
N ALA A 26 0.72 -36.25 -33.50
CA ALA A 26 1.00 -36.55 -32.10
C ALA A 26 2.46 -36.25 -31.73
N THR A 27 3.02 -35.18 -32.29
CA THR A 27 4.35 -34.73 -31.94
C THR A 27 4.20 -33.95 -30.64
N PRO A 28 4.87 -34.36 -29.55
CA PRO A 28 4.90 -33.58 -28.34
C PRO A 28 5.34 -32.15 -28.70
N PRO A 29 4.78 -31.11 -28.06
CA PRO A 29 5.17 -29.77 -28.35
C PRO A 29 6.70 -29.68 -28.26
N ALA A 30 7.33 -29.20 -29.33
CA ALA A 30 8.77 -29.00 -29.36
C ALA A 30 9.13 -28.15 -28.13
N THR A 31 10.10 -28.61 -27.36
CA THR A 31 10.66 -27.84 -26.27
C THR A 31 10.88 -26.40 -26.77
N PRO A 32 10.38 -25.37 -26.11
CA PRO A 32 10.52 -24.01 -26.61
C PRO A 32 12.00 -23.72 -26.81
N VAL A 33 12.38 -23.41 -28.03
CA VAL A 33 13.76 -23.01 -28.36
C VAL A 33 13.93 -21.61 -27.78
N VAL A 34 14.69 -21.51 -26.69
CA VAL A 34 15.03 -20.25 -26.07
C VAL A 34 15.98 -19.50 -27.00
N HIS A 35 15.50 -18.45 -27.66
CA HIS A 35 16.32 -17.58 -28.48
C HIS A 35 17.05 -16.56 -27.60
N TYR A 36 18.36 -16.72 -27.45
CA TYR A 36 19.21 -15.73 -26.84
C TYR A 36 19.37 -14.52 -27.78
N VAL A 37 19.00 -13.34 -27.35
CA VAL A 37 19.27 -12.08 -28.04
C VAL A 37 20.52 -11.46 -27.39
N HIS A 38 21.59 -11.31 -28.16
CA HIS A 38 22.89 -10.82 -27.66
C HIS A 38 23.43 -11.57 -26.44
N ASN A 39 23.28 -12.90 -26.43
CA ASN A 39 23.71 -13.78 -25.35
C ASN A 39 23.00 -13.55 -24.00
N MET A 40 21.88 -12.84 -23.99
CA MET A 40 21.01 -12.68 -22.83
C MET A 40 19.79 -13.61 -22.94
N PRO A 41 19.40 -14.27 -21.86
CA PRO A 41 18.15 -15.05 -21.84
C PRO A 41 16.96 -14.11 -22.08
N PRO A 42 15.93 -14.54 -22.80
CA PRO A 42 14.77 -13.69 -23.12
C PRO A 42 13.90 -13.33 -21.90
N VAL A 43 14.08 -14.02 -20.79
CA VAL A 43 13.34 -13.82 -19.55
C VAL A 43 14.33 -13.84 -18.39
N MET A 44 14.36 -12.76 -17.60
CA MET A 44 15.23 -12.62 -16.43
C MET A 44 14.41 -12.80 -15.12
N ASP A 45 13.49 -13.76 -15.08
CA ASP A 45 12.56 -13.97 -13.95
C ASP A 45 13.25 -14.40 -12.65
N HIS A 46 14.53 -14.73 -12.68
CA HIS A 46 15.32 -15.07 -11.51
C HIS A 46 16.26 -13.95 -11.02
N SER A 47 16.14 -12.77 -11.60
CA SER A 47 16.93 -11.63 -11.13
C SER A 47 16.43 -11.16 -9.79
N THR A 48 17.37 -10.90 -8.88
CA THR A 48 17.08 -10.36 -7.56
C THR A 48 17.20 -8.85 -7.60
N TYR A 49 16.22 -8.16 -7.07
CA TYR A 49 16.14 -6.71 -7.02
C TYR A 49 16.12 -6.23 -5.57
N PHE A 50 16.53 -5.01 -5.39
CA PHE A 50 16.46 -4.31 -4.11
C PHE A 50 15.85 -2.92 -4.35
N HIS A 51 14.92 -2.53 -3.51
CA HIS A 51 14.27 -1.23 -3.56
C HIS A 51 14.08 -0.66 -2.16
N VAL A 52 14.33 0.63 -2.02
CA VAL A 52 14.05 1.39 -0.80
C VAL A 52 13.19 2.58 -1.15
N LEU A 53 12.10 2.72 -0.43
CA LEU A 53 11.19 3.86 -0.53
C LEU A 53 11.04 4.48 0.86
N MET A 54 11.42 5.74 1.00
CA MET A 54 11.03 6.59 2.12
C MET A 54 9.77 7.36 1.65
N GLU A 55 8.62 6.90 2.07
CA GLU A 55 7.36 7.44 1.62
C GLU A 55 6.99 8.72 2.36
N GLN A 56 7.29 8.75 3.65
CA GLN A 56 7.04 9.88 4.52
C GLN A 56 8.28 10.19 5.35
N LEU A 57 8.80 11.38 5.19
CA LEU A 57 9.66 12.03 6.15
C LEU A 57 9.10 13.42 6.31
N GLU A 58 8.27 13.62 7.35
CA GLU A 58 7.42 14.78 7.42
C GLU A 58 7.35 15.40 8.82
N GLY A 59 7.38 16.72 8.84
CA GLY A 59 6.98 17.51 10.00
C GLY A 59 5.48 17.77 9.96
N ARG A 60 4.78 17.40 11.02
CA ARG A 60 3.36 17.66 11.23
C ARG A 60 3.19 18.75 12.27
N TYR A 61 2.45 19.77 11.91
CA TYR A 61 2.25 20.97 12.73
C TYR A 61 0.78 21.17 13.06
N THR A 62 0.50 21.32 14.34
CA THR A 62 -0.79 21.70 14.90
C THR A 62 -0.62 22.92 15.78
N ALA A 63 -1.70 23.59 16.15
CA ALA A 63 -1.68 24.74 17.06
C ALA A 63 -1.12 24.33 18.44
N GLY A 64 0.19 24.52 18.62
CA GLY A 64 0.90 24.27 19.90
C GLY A 64 1.77 23.01 19.95
N ASP A 65 1.80 22.17 18.91
CA ASP A 65 2.65 20.98 18.88
C ASP A 65 3.29 20.73 17.51
N SER A 66 4.43 20.03 17.53
CA SER A 66 5.14 19.61 16.33
C SER A 66 5.58 18.16 16.46
N LEU A 67 5.30 17.38 15.45
CA LEU A 67 5.63 15.95 15.38
C LEU A 67 6.48 15.69 14.14
N LEU A 68 7.41 14.75 14.25
CA LEU A 68 8.13 14.19 13.11
C LEU A 68 7.61 12.78 12.86
N ARG A 69 7.01 12.55 11.70
CA ARG A 69 6.62 11.21 11.25
C ARG A 69 7.55 10.72 10.16
N TYR A 70 7.95 9.47 10.25
CA TYR A 70 8.62 8.77 9.17
C TYR A 70 7.84 7.49 8.81
N SER A 71 7.81 7.17 7.54
CA SER A 71 7.33 5.88 7.03
C SER A 71 8.20 5.49 5.85
N GLY A 72 8.82 4.34 5.94
CA GLY A 72 9.71 3.81 4.94
C GLY A 72 9.48 2.32 4.73
N GLN A 73 9.72 1.88 3.52
CA GLN A 73 9.64 0.48 3.16
C GLN A 73 10.81 0.10 2.26
N SER A 74 11.26 -1.11 2.40
CA SER A 74 12.26 -1.70 1.53
C SER A 74 11.91 -3.14 1.23
N TRP A 75 12.27 -3.59 0.04
CA TRP A 75 12.10 -4.98 -0.31
C TRP A 75 13.31 -5.51 -1.06
N PHE A 76 13.53 -6.79 -0.91
CA PHE A 76 14.59 -7.54 -1.55
C PHE A 76 14.04 -8.90 -2.00
N GLY A 77 14.25 -9.26 -3.25
CA GLY A 77 13.77 -10.54 -3.78
C GLY A 77 13.63 -10.56 -5.29
N THR A 78 12.81 -11.48 -5.75
CA THR A 78 12.44 -11.67 -7.15
C THR A 78 11.07 -11.02 -7.44
N ASP A 79 10.55 -11.17 -8.63
CA ASP A 79 9.21 -10.68 -8.99
C ASP A 79 8.09 -11.43 -8.23
N HIS A 80 8.33 -12.68 -7.84
CA HIS A 80 7.33 -13.51 -7.17
C HIS A 80 7.49 -13.58 -5.65
N ASP A 81 8.74 -13.57 -5.17
CA ASP A 81 9.04 -13.78 -3.75
C ASP A 81 9.96 -12.68 -3.26
N LYS A 82 9.51 -11.92 -2.26
CA LYS A 82 10.20 -10.76 -1.71
C LYS A 82 10.23 -10.80 -0.18
N LEU A 83 11.28 -10.30 0.39
CA LEU A 83 11.32 -9.93 1.80
C LEU A 83 11.03 -8.43 1.90
N TRP A 84 9.94 -8.08 2.56
CA TRP A 84 9.56 -6.70 2.85
C TRP A 84 9.93 -6.31 4.27
N ILE A 85 10.45 -5.11 4.40
CA ILE A 85 10.69 -4.46 5.69
C ILE A 85 9.94 -3.14 5.62
N LYS A 86 8.95 -2.96 6.48
CA LYS A 86 8.23 -1.70 6.65
C LYS A 86 8.59 -1.13 8.01
N SER A 87 8.80 0.16 8.09
CA SER A 87 9.16 0.85 9.33
C SER A 87 8.49 2.21 9.34
N GLU A 88 7.64 2.43 10.30
CA GLU A 88 6.97 3.71 10.53
C GLU A 88 7.08 4.12 11.99
N GLY A 89 7.02 5.41 12.21
CA GLY A 89 7.07 5.94 13.55
C GLY A 89 6.83 7.43 13.60
N THR A 90 6.43 7.86 14.80
CA THR A 90 6.19 9.27 15.11
C THR A 90 7.01 9.65 16.33
N VAL A 91 7.74 10.75 16.23
CA VAL A 91 8.56 11.32 17.31
C VAL A 91 7.99 12.68 17.67
N ASP A 92 7.71 12.90 18.95
CA ASP A 92 7.24 14.18 19.45
C ASP A 92 8.35 15.22 19.59
N GLY A 93 7.99 16.48 19.86
CA GLY A 93 8.94 17.58 20.08
C GLY A 93 9.86 17.36 21.29
N HIS A 94 9.54 16.44 22.19
CA HIS A 94 10.35 16.04 23.36
C HIS A 94 11.26 14.83 23.09
N ARG A 95 11.32 14.36 21.83
CA ARG A 95 12.10 13.22 21.37
C ARG A 95 11.63 11.86 21.93
N HIS A 96 10.38 11.76 22.33
CA HIS A 96 9.78 10.48 22.66
C HIS A 96 9.18 9.87 21.38
N MET A 97 9.43 8.58 21.16
CA MET A 97 8.77 7.83 20.11
C MET A 97 7.37 7.47 20.61
N SER A 98 6.37 8.14 20.06
CA SER A 98 4.98 7.94 20.45
C SER A 98 4.35 6.75 19.74
N ASP A 99 4.89 6.41 18.57
CA ASP A 99 4.47 5.31 17.74
C ASP A 99 5.68 4.76 17.01
N GLY A 100 5.80 3.45 16.88
CA GLY A 100 6.97 2.83 16.25
C GLY A 100 6.68 1.40 15.85
N ASP A 101 6.30 1.20 14.60
CA ASP A 101 5.93 -0.09 14.03
C ASP A 101 7.00 -0.55 13.04
N HIS A 102 7.46 -1.78 13.24
CA HIS A 102 8.44 -2.40 12.35
C HIS A 102 7.92 -3.75 11.89
N GLU A 103 7.75 -3.91 10.60
CA GLU A 103 7.23 -5.13 10.00
C GLU A 103 8.30 -5.83 9.17
N PHE A 104 8.40 -7.14 9.33
CA PHE A 104 9.23 -8.04 8.53
C PHE A 104 8.32 -9.07 7.89
N LEU A 105 8.08 -8.93 6.61
CA LEU A 105 7.07 -9.70 5.90
C LEU A 105 7.70 -10.46 4.74
N TYR A 106 7.36 -11.73 4.61
CA TYR A 106 7.53 -12.48 3.39
C TYR A 106 6.34 -12.18 2.48
N ASP A 107 6.62 -11.84 1.25
CA ASP A 107 5.67 -11.41 0.24
C ASP A 107 5.69 -12.36 -0.93
N HIS A 108 4.54 -12.83 -1.35
CA HIS A 108 4.36 -13.75 -2.46
C HIS A 108 3.28 -13.24 -3.41
N ALA A 109 3.62 -13.10 -4.69
CA ALA A 109 2.69 -12.66 -5.72
C ALA A 109 1.62 -13.75 -5.98
N ILE A 110 0.37 -13.47 -5.57
CA ILE A 110 -0.78 -14.36 -5.80
C ILE A 110 -1.52 -14.04 -7.10
N SER A 111 -1.35 -12.84 -7.61
CA SER A 111 -1.88 -12.41 -8.91
C SER A 111 -1.02 -11.32 -9.51
N THR A 112 -1.33 -10.87 -10.73
CA THR A 112 -0.62 -9.77 -11.39
C THR A 112 -0.67 -8.45 -10.61
N TYR A 113 -1.68 -8.27 -9.77
CA TYR A 113 -1.94 -7.00 -9.07
C TYR A 113 -1.94 -7.13 -7.55
N PHE A 114 -1.89 -8.33 -7.00
CA PHE A 114 -1.97 -8.56 -5.57
C PHE A 114 -0.93 -9.52 -5.08
N ASP A 115 -0.29 -9.14 -3.98
CA ASP A 115 0.68 -9.92 -3.24
C ASP A 115 0.10 -10.30 -1.87
N LEU A 116 0.38 -11.52 -1.43
CA LEU A 116 0.08 -12.01 -0.08
C LEU A 116 1.30 -11.81 0.80
N GLN A 117 1.12 -11.19 1.93
CA GLN A 117 2.19 -10.93 2.91
C GLN A 117 1.95 -11.72 4.19
N ALA A 118 3.01 -12.29 4.75
CA ALA A 118 2.97 -12.95 6.05
C ALA A 118 4.28 -12.73 6.80
N GLY A 119 4.21 -12.47 8.10
CA GLY A 119 5.41 -12.23 8.88
C GLY A 119 5.14 -11.77 10.30
N VAL A 120 5.98 -10.87 10.79
CA VAL A 120 5.92 -10.35 12.15
C VAL A 120 5.98 -8.82 12.14
N ARG A 121 5.23 -8.23 13.08
CA ARG A 121 5.29 -6.81 13.42
C ARG A 121 5.81 -6.68 14.84
N LEU A 122 6.70 -5.72 15.05
CA LEU A 122 7.24 -5.33 16.33
C LEU A 122 6.87 -3.89 16.62
N ASP A 123 6.12 -3.68 17.70
CA ASP A 123 5.80 -2.35 18.20
C ASP A 123 6.89 -1.93 19.18
N LEU A 124 7.65 -0.91 18.81
CA LEU A 124 8.78 -0.33 19.58
C LEU A 124 8.47 1.12 19.98
N ASP A 125 7.27 1.35 20.49
CA ASP A 125 6.86 2.64 21.02
C ASP A 125 7.31 2.86 22.49
N SER A 126 6.85 3.92 23.12
CA SER A 126 7.11 4.25 24.52
C SER A 126 6.53 3.25 25.54
N GLY A 127 5.74 2.27 25.07
CA GLY A 127 5.18 1.18 25.87
C GLY A 127 6.07 -0.07 25.91
N PRO A 128 5.59 -1.17 26.53
CA PRO A 128 6.29 -2.44 26.48
C PRO A 128 6.29 -2.97 25.04
N THR A 129 7.48 -3.36 24.56
CA THR A 129 7.64 -3.99 23.23
C THR A 129 6.68 -5.13 23.04
N ARG A 130 5.98 -5.14 21.92
CA ARG A 130 5.04 -6.21 21.54
C ARG A 130 5.38 -6.79 20.19
N ALA A 131 5.21 -8.09 20.09
CA ALA A 131 5.33 -8.81 18.83
C ALA A 131 3.94 -9.28 18.40
N TRP A 132 3.65 -9.14 17.12
CA TRP A 132 2.43 -9.59 16.46
C TRP A 132 2.79 -10.48 15.28
N GLY A 133 2.04 -11.55 15.07
CA GLY A 133 1.99 -12.20 13.76
C GLY A 133 1.19 -11.32 12.80
N ALA A 134 1.63 -11.20 11.58
CA ALA A 134 1.00 -10.38 10.55
C ALA A 134 0.66 -11.24 9.33
N VAL A 135 -0.55 -11.09 8.79
CA VAL A 135 -0.96 -11.65 7.50
C VAL A 135 -1.77 -10.59 6.77
N GLY A 136 -1.41 -10.31 5.54
CA GLY A 136 -2.06 -9.26 4.77
C GLY A 136 -2.04 -9.50 3.27
N VAL A 137 -2.76 -8.67 2.57
CA VAL A 137 -2.78 -8.57 1.12
C VAL A 137 -2.52 -7.12 0.76
N GLN A 138 -1.60 -6.89 -0.16
CA GLN A 138 -1.40 -5.56 -0.74
C GLN A 138 -1.44 -5.63 -2.25
N GLY A 139 -1.78 -4.53 -2.89
CA GLY A 139 -1.77 -4.48 -4.35
C GLY A 139 -2.52 -3.31 -4.94
N LEU A 140 -2.67 -3.38 -6.25
CA LEU A 140 -3.31 -2.37 -7.06
C LEU A 140 -4.75 -2.79 -7.39
N ALA A 141 -5.72 -2.15 -6.76
CA ALA A 141 -7.14 -2.38 -7.02
C ALA A 141 -7.62 -1.68 -8.32
N LEU A 142 -8.89 -1.87 -8.66
CA LEU A 142 -9.51 -1.23 -9.82
C LEU A 142 -9.30 0.29 -9.80
N TYR A 143 -9.10 0.88 -10.98
CA TYR A 143 -8.79 2.30 -11.17
C TYR A 143 -7.47 2.77 -10.56
N PHE A 144 -6.50 1.86 -10.36
CA PHE A 144 -5.16 2.16 -9.83
C PHE A 144 -5.13 2.68 -8.39
N PHE A 145 -6.05 2.20 -7.55
CA PHE A 145 -5.97 2.42 -6.11
C PHE A 145 -4.93 1.47 -5.51
N ASP A 146 -3.92 2.03 -4.86
CA ASP A 146 -3.05 1.26 -3.97
C ASP A 146 -3.81 0.90 -2.71
N VAL A 147 -3.91 -0.38 -2.40
CA VAL A 147 -4.65 -0.87 -1.24
C VAL A 147 -3.82 -1.89 -0.47
N SER A 148 -3.93 -1.85 0.84
CA SER A 148 -3.34 -2.81 1.76
C SER A 148 -4.34 -3.16 2.84
N ALA A 149 -4.44 -4.44 3.18
CA ALA A 149 -5.26 -4.94 4.27
C ALA A 149 -4.45 -5.97 5.05
N THR A 150 -4.11 -5.66 6.30
CA THR A 150 -3.28 -6.51 7.16
C THR A 150 -4.01 -6.83 8.46
N ALA A 151 -4.03 -8.10 8.83
CA ALA A 151 -4.50 -8.59 10.11
C ALA A 151 -3.30 -8.95 10.99
N TYR A 152 -3.33 -8.49 12.23
CA TYR A 152 -2.31 -8.76 13.24
C TYR A 152 -2.91 -9.59 14.36
N PHE A 153 -2.13 -10.52 14.89
CA PHE A 153 -2.59 -11.40 15.96
C PHE A 153 -1.48 -11.68 16.97
N ASN A 154 -1.84 -11.64 18.22
CA ASN A 154 -0.97 -12.02 19.33
C ASN A 154 -1.80 -12.64 20.49
N ALA A 155 -1.15 -12.91 21.62
CA ALA A 155 -1.82 -13.47 22.80
C ALA A 155 -2.87 -12.53 23.43
N GLN A 156 -2.82 -11.22 23.16
CA GLN A 156 -3.74 -10.22 23.72
C GLN A 156 -4.96 -9.98 22.82
N GLY A 157 -4.92 -10.36 21.54
CA GLY A 157 -6.04 -10.16 20.64
C GLY A 157 -5.67 -10.10 19.18
N VAL A 158 -6.60 -9.56 18.40
CA VAL A 158 -6.45 -9.36 16.95
C VAL A 158 -6.59 -7.87 16.64
N ALA A 159 -5.78 -7.37 15.75
CA ALA A 159 -5.89 -6.03 15.18
C ALA A 159 -5.97 -6.11 13.66
N GLY A 160 -6.44 -5.05 13.03
CA GLY A 160 -6.51 -4.94 11.57
C GLY A 160 -6.16 -3.53 11.14
N LYS A 161 -5.41 -3.41 10.04
CA LYS A 161 -5.03 -2.15 9.39
C LYS A 161 -5.50 -2.21 7.95
N LEU A 162 -6.21 -1.18 7.51
CA LEU A 162 -6.60 -0.98 6.13
C LEU A 162 -6.00 0.32 5.64
N GLU A 163 -5.31 0.28 4.53
CA GLU A 163 -4.70 1.45 3.92
C GLU A 163 -5.17 1.58 2.48
N GLY A 164 -5.34 2.80 2.03
CA GLY A 164 -5.67 3.10 0.65
C GLY A 164 -5.10 4.43 0.22
N SER A 165 -4.55 4.48 -0.99
CA SER A 165 -4.09 5.72 -1.60
C SER A 165 -4.35 5.74 -3.10
N TYR A 166 -4.35 6.94 -3.67
CA TYR A 166 -4.55 7.13 -5.10
C TYR A 166 -3.71 8.31 -5.62
N ASP A 167 -2.98 8.10 -6.71
CA ASP A 167 -2.17 9.14 -7.34
C ASP A 167 -2.93 9.83 -8.48
N LEU A 168 -3.46 11.03 -8.21
CA LEU A 168 -4.09 11.92 -9.20
C LEU A 168 -3.03 12.79 -9.87
N LEU A 169 -2.68 12.50 -11.10
CA LEU A 169 -1.74 13.31 -11.88
C LEU A 169 -2.41 14.59 -12.39
N ILE A 170 -2.20 15.71 -11.71
CA ILE A 170 -2.63 17.03 -12.19
C ILE A 170 -1.77 17.45 -13.38
N THR A 171 -0.48 17.20 -13.29
CA THR A 171 0.49 17.33 -14.38
C THR A 171 1.48 16.16 -14.32
N ASN A 172 2.38 16.06 -15.28
CA ASN A 172 3.43 15.02 -15.25
C ASN A 172 4.38 15.08 -14.05
N ARG A 173 4.30 16.12 -13.22
CA ARG A 173 5.15 16.35 -12.05
C ARG A 173 4.39 16.73 -10.79
N LEU A 174 3.18 17.22 -10.94
CA LEU A 174 2.33 17.63 -9.83
C LEU A 174 1.27 16.56 -9.62
N ILE A 175 1.31 15.92 -8.47
CA ILE A 175 0.47 14.77 -8.12
C ILE A 175 -0.28 15.11 -6.86
N LEU A 176 -1.59 14.94 -6.90
CA LEU A 176 -2.46 15.02 -5.73
C LEU A 176 -2.75 13.61 -5.25
N GLN A 177 -2.38 13.30 -4.01
CA GLN A 177 -2.51 11.97 -3.43
C GLN A 177 -3.44 12.00 -2.21
N PRO A 178 -4.73 11.67 -2.36
CA PRO A 178 -5.56 11.28 -1.23
C PRO A 178 -5.08 9.94 -0.69
N GLN A 179 -5.08 9.81 0.65
CA GLN A 179 -4.76 8.58 1.36
C GLN A 179 -5.63 8.46 2.60
N ALA A 180 -5.87 7.24 3.02
CA ALA A 180 -6.56 6.95 4.28
C ALA A 180 -6.04 5.65 4.88
N GLU A 181 -5.90 5.65 6.19
CA GLU A 181 -5.53 4.51 7.02
C GLU A 181 -6.59 4.32 8.09
N PHE A 182 -7.01 3.08 8.34
CA PHE A 182 -8.02 2.71 9.31
C PHE A 182 -7.49 1.60 10.20
N ASN A 183 -7.52 1.80 11.50
CA ASN A 183 -7.06 0.82 12.47
C ASN A 183 -8.22 0.28 13.32
N PHE A 184 -8.24 -1.05 13.46
CA PHE A 184 -9.26 -1.80 14.17
C PHE A 184 -8.62 -2.71 15.22
N TYR A 185 -9.21 -2.81 16.40
CA TYR A 185 -8.73 -3.70 17.46
C TYR A 185 -9.87 -4.53 18.05
N SER A 186 -9.60 -5.81 18.30
CA SER A 186 -10.59 -6.71 18.90
C SER A 186 -10.70 -6.54 20.41
N HIS A 187 -9.67 -5.96 21.06
CA HIS A 187 -9.55 -5.81 22.50
C HIS A 187 -9.15 -4.37 22.87
N THR A 188 -9.63 -3.91 24.02
CA THR A 188 -9.21 -2.61 24.57
C THR A 188 -7.89 -2.74 25.29
N ASP A 189 -6.89 -1.97 24.93
CA ASP A 189 -5.60 -1.89 25.57
C ASP A 189 -5.41 -0.54 26.27
N ALA A 190 -5.57 -0.53 27.57
CA ALA A 190 -5.46 0.68 28.37
C ALA A 190 -4.02 1.22 28.48
N GLN A 191 -3.00 0.41 28.22
CA GLN A 191 -1.59 0.84 28.25
C GLN A 191 -1.18 1.61 27.00
N ARG A 192 -1.90 1.37 25.87
CA ARG A 192 -1.66 2.02 24.57
C ARG A 192 -2.81 2.95 24.17
N ASP A 193 -3.77 3.16 25.06
CA ASP A 193 -4.96 3.96 24.80
C ASP A 193 -5.76 3.52 23.55
N VAL A 194 -5.75 2.23 23.25
CA VAL A 194 -6.45 1.64 22.12
C VAL A 194 -7.80 1.10 22.55
N SER A 195 -8.83 1.41 21.80
CA SER A 195 -10.21 0.95 22.04
C SER A 195 -10.59 -0.24 21.18
N ARG A 196 -11.44 -1.10 21.71
CA ARG A 196 -12.07 -2.16 20.93
C ARG A 196 -12.96 -1.59 19.84
N GLY A 197 -12.85 -2.16 18.64
CA GLY A 197 -13.59 -1.79 17.44
C GLY A 197 -12.78 -0.88 16.54
N PHE A 198 -13.43 0.07 15.91
CA PHE A 198 -12.76 1.12 15.14
C PHE A 198 -12.05 2.08 16.10
N SER A 199 -10.74 2.13 16.03
CA SER A 199 -9.90 2.88 16.97
C SER A 199 -9.52 4.25 16.42
N ASP A 200 -8.94 4.26 15.24
CA ASP A 200 -8.44 5.50 14.67
C ASP A 200 -8.49 5.53 13.13
N ILE A 201 -8.47 6.74 12.61
CA ILE A 201 -8.33 7.08 11.21
C ILE A 201 -7.21 8.10 11.04
N ASP A 202 -6.31 7.89 10.10
CA ASP A 202 -5.40 8.91 9.57
C ASP A 202 -5.72 9.09 8.08
N ALA A 203 -6.28 10.23 7.73
CA ALA A 203 -6.62 10.56 6.35
C ALA A 203 -5.87 11.82 5.92
N GLY A 204 -5.35 11.83 4.71
CA GLY A 204 -4.54 12.94 4.23
C GLY A 204 -4.76 13.25 2.75
N LEU A 205 -4.59 14.51 2.43
CA LEU A 205 -4.53 14.98 1.06
C LEU A 205 -3.16 15.62 0.84
N ARG A 206 -2.31 14.96 0.07
CA ARG A 206 -0.96 15.40 -0.24
C ARG A 206 -0.88 16.00 -1.62
N LEU A 207 -0.20 17.13 -1.74
CA LEU A 207 0.19 17.72 -3.00
C LEU A 207 1.69 17.57 -3.16
N ARG A 208 2.11 16.64 -4.01
CA ARG A 208 3.50 16.25 -4.25
C ARG A 208 3.99 16.85 -5.55
N TYR A 209 5.20 17.39 -5.54
CA TYR A 209 5.87 17.87 -6.74
C TYR A 209 7.16 17.08 -7.00
N GLU A 210 7.24 16.39 -8.12
CA GLU A 210 8.43 15.62 -8.54
C GLU A 210 9.49 16.55 -9.11
N PHE A 211 10.37 17.04 -8.23
CA PHE A 211 11.52 17.87 -8.62
C PHE A 211 12.52 17.07 -9.46
N LYS A 212 12.83 15.87 -8.97
CA LYS A 212 13.52 14.80 -9.69
C LYS A 212 12.71 13.53 -9.51
N ARG A 213 12.86 12.57 -10.41
CA ARG A 213 12.13 11.28 -10.28
C ARG A 213 12.29 10.62 -8.91
N LYS A 214 13.46 10.81 -8.28
CA LYS A 214 13.81 10.19 -6.99
C LYS A 214 13.50 11.05 -5.76
N ILE A 215 13.19 12.33 -5.92
CA ILE A 215 12.97 13.25 -4.81
C ILE A 215 11.74 14.10 -5.11
N ALA A 216 10.75 13.98 -4.25
CA ALA A 216 9.48 14.68 -4.39
C ALA A 216 9.08 15.31 -3.04
N PRO A 217 9.34 16.60 -2.84
CA PRO A 217 8.78 17.34 -1.72
C PRO A 217 7.26 17.44 -1.87
N TYR A 218 6.57 17.51 -0.75
CA TYR A 218 5.11 17.68 -0.71
C TYR A 218 4.65 18.53 0.47
N ILE A 219 3.46 19.06 0.32
CA ILE A 219 2.67 19.64 1.40
C ILE A 219 1.40 18.81 1.54
N ALA A 220 0.88 18.72 2.75
CA ALA A 220 -0.35 17.98 2.99
C ALA A 220 -1.21 18.61 4.08
N VAL A 221 -2.48 18.28 4.03
CA VAL A 221 -3.41 18.44 5.14
C VAL A 221 -3.80 17.03 5.57
N THR A 222 -3.56 16.72 6.83
CA THR A 222 -3.90 15.41 7.42
C THR A 222 -4.92 15.57 8.51
N TYR A 223 -5.85 14.65 8.57
CA TYR A 223 -6.86 14.52 9.60
C TYR A 223 -6.57 13.23 10.38
N ALA A 224 -6.39 13.37 11.68
CA ALA A 224 -6.26 12.24 12.59
C ALA A 224 -7.46 12.24 13.53
N GLY A 225 -8.23 11.13 13.49
CA GLY A 225 -9.40 10.95 14.33
C GLY A 225 -9.25 9.72 15.22
N HIS A 226 -9.57 9.86 16.51
CA HIS A 226 -9.61 8.77 17.47
C HIS A 226 -11.04 8.54 17.91
N TYR A 227 -11.52 7.30 17.81
CA TYR A 227 -12.92 6.95 18.03
C TYR A 227 -13.11 5.95 19.17
N GLY A 228 -14.35 5.82 19.65
CA GLY A 228 -14.71 4.91 20.74
C GLY A 228 -14.22 5.41 22.10
N ASN A 229 -13.86 4.49 22.99
CA ASN A 229 -13.36 4.83 24.34
C ASN A 229 -11.97 5.51 24.32
N THR A 230 -11.26 5.45 23.22
CA THR A 230 -9.97 6.12 23.01
C THR A 230 -10.14 7.62 23.03
N ALA A 231 -11.21 8.13 22.41
CA ALA A 231 -11.55 9.55 22.39
C ALA A 231 -11.69 10.17 23.79
N ASN A 232 -12.14 9.37 24.77
CA ASN A 232 -12.38 9.83 26.14
C ASN A 232 -11.17 9.64 27.08
N ARG A 233 -10.14 8.88 26.68
CA ARG A 233 -9.02 8.51 27.53
C ARG A 233 -7.75 9.30 27.30
N ARG A 234 -7.67 10.13 26.27
CA ARG A 234 -6.48 10.90 25.93
C ARG A 234 -6.63 12.40 26.28
N PRO A 235 -6.60 12.79 27.57
CA PRO A 235 -6.53 14.22 27.87
C PRO A 235 -5.18 14.84 27.47
N ASN A 236 -4.07 14.09 27.31
CA ASN A 236 -2.72 14.66 27.20
C ASN A 236 -1.71 13.78 26.47
N TRP A 237 -2.08 13.08 25.42
CA TRP A 237 -1.12 12.22 24.75
C TRP A 237 0.04 12.99 24.08
N HIS A 238 -0.14 14.25 23.79
CA HIS A 238 0.90 15.13 23.25
C HIS A 238 1.22 16.35 24.14
N GLY A 239 0.89 16.30 25.42
CA GLY A 239 1.26 17.36 26.37
C GLY A 239 0.51 18.67 26.19
N THR A 240 -0.39 18.80 25.25
CA THR A 240 -1.24 19.96 25.02
C THR A 240 -2.69 19.66 25.39
N ALA A 241 -3.20 20.38 26.34
CA ALA A 241 -4.49 20.15 27.03
C ALA A 241 -5.74 20.37 26.16
N ASP A 242 -5.61 20.58 24.84
CA ASP A 242 -6.70 21.14 24.05
C ASP A 242 -6.99 20.44 22.72
N ASN A 243 -6.32 19.34 22.41
CA ASN A 243 -6.61 18.62 21.18
C ASN A 243 -7.71 17.57 21.48
N GLY A 244 -8.90 17.83 20.97
CA GLY A 244 -10.04 16.92 21.00
C GLY A 244 -9.71 15.57 20.29
N PRO A 245 -10.69 14.66 20.22
CA PRO A 245 -10.51 13.36 19.55
C PRO A 245 -10.19 13.48 18.07
N GLU A 246 -10.28 14.67 17.50
CA GLU A 246 -10.06 14.97 16.09
C GLU A 246 -9.04 16.11 15.95
N ASP A 247 -8.07 15.93 15.04
CA ASP A 247 -6.99 16.89 14.82
C ASP A 247 -6.71 17.06 13.33
N ILE A 248 -6.64 18.32 12.89
CA ILE A 248 -6.24 18.68 11.52
C ILE A 248 -4.83 19.26 11.57
N ARG A 249 -3.92 18.69 10.81
CA ARG A 249 -2.50 19.01 10.79
C ARG A 249 -2.07 19.50 9.42
N PHE A 250 -1.23 20.53 9.42
CA PHE A 250 -0.46 20.90 8.23
C PHE A 250 0.87 20.15 8.24
N THR A 251 1.22 19.59 7.10
CA THR A 251 2.34 18.68 6.95
C THR A 251 3.25 19.13 5.82
N PHE A 252 4.56 19.09 6.07
CA PHE A 252 5.59 19.27 5.07
C PHE A 252 6.48 18.03 5.07
N GLY A 253 6.72 17.46 3.91
CA GLY A 253 7.50 16.25 3.84
C GLY A 253 8.24 16.06 2.53
N VAL A 254 9.03 15.01 2.51
CA VAL A 254 9.77 14.56 1.32
C VAL A 254 9.55 13.07 1.13
N ARG A 255 9.25 12.68 -0.11
CA ARG A 255 9.27 11.30 -0.57
C ARG A 255 10.52 11.08 -1.40
N THR A 256 11.22 9.98 -1.15
CA THR A 256 12.42 9.61 -1.91
C THR A 256 12.52 8.10 -2.08
N TRP A 257 13.12 7.66 -3.19
CA TRP A 257 13.33 6.24 -3.46
C TRP A 257 14.68 5.97 -4.12
N PHE A 258 15.19 4.76 -3.91
CA PHE A 258 16.51 4.30 -4.40
C PHE A 258 16.43 2.90 -4.98
#